data_7420bd3fe11c02036c738ae1c8d9dc83
#
_entry.id   7420bd3fe11c02036c738ae1c8d9dc83
#
_cell.length_a   1.000
_cell.length_b   1.000
_cell.length_c   1.000
_cell.angle_alpha   90.00
_cell.angle_beta   90.00
_cell.angle_gamma   90.00
#
_symmetry.space_group_name_H-M   'P 1'
#
loop_
_entity.id
_entity.type
_entity.pdbx_description
1 polymer ?
#
loop_
_entity_poly.entity_id
_entity_poly.type
_entity_poly.pdbx_seq_one_letter_code
_entity_poly.pdbx_strand_id
1 'polypeptide(L)'
;MELDNYKKVCEYWRLKALEFDYEERYAALGLPGYNENNLPITYFGVNYQINRSDASIIRVDQPAEELDFYTQSAIYHLFHFSKEAPKNSGNFIPLHELRGAAPFSPAFKKSTLAPFAKTFEGKTQQLIDAAEKLGFERLPNSDAGFQAMAFVCMPIR
;
A
#
# COMPACT_ATOMS: atom_id res chain seq x y z
N MET A 1 -5.87 -22.83 11.22
CA MET A 1 -4.39 -22.77 11.42
C MET A 1 -3.74 -21.56 10.73
N GLU A 2 -4.13 -21.14 9.52
CA GLU A 2 -3.61 -19.93 8.86
C GLU A 2 -4.03 -18.62 9.54
N LEU A 3 -5.30 -18.46 9.89
CA LEU A 3 -5.81 -17.25 10.55
C LEU A 3 -5.11 -16.92 11.87
N ASP A 4 -4.68 -17.92 12.62
CA ASP A 4 -3.98 -17.74 13.90
C ASP A 4 -2.56 -17.14 13.69
N ASN A 5 -1.89 -17.53 12.60
CA ASN A 5 -0.57 -16.99 12.27
C ASN A 5 -0.64 -15.51 11.85
N TYR A 6 -1.64 -15.11 11.06
CA TYR A 6 -1.81 -13.72 10.66
C TYR A 6 -2.11 -12.81 11.86
N LYS A 7 -2.95 -13.25 12.78
CA LYS A 7 -3.21 -12.50 14.03
C LYS A 7 -1.96 -12.34 14.88
N LYS A 8 -1.15 -13.38 15.00
CA LYS A 8 0.14 -13.31 15.72
C LYS A 8 1.12 -12.35 15.08
N VAL A 9 1.17 -12.29 13.76
CA VAL A 9 2.05 -11.35 13.04
C VAL A 9 1.56 -9.92 13.20
N CYS A 10 0.25 -9.65 13.10
CA CYS A 10 -0.30 -8.34 13.38
C CYS A 10 -0.01 -7.88 14.81
N GLU A 11 -0.21 -8.77 15.79
CA GLU A 11 0.07 -8.47 17.19
C GLU A 11 1.55 -8.20 17.45
N TYR A 12 2.44 -8.97 16.81
CA TYR A 12 3.87 -8.71 16.88
C TYR A 12 4.21 -7.29 16.38
N TRP A 13 3.68 -6.90 15.21
CA TRP A 13 3.94 -5.57 14.65
C TRP A 13 3.27 -4.46 15.44
N ARG A 14 2.09 -4.70 15.99
CA ARG A 14 1.42 -3.76 16.90
C ARG A 14 2.28 -3.47 18.13
N LEU A 15 2.81 -4.52 18.76
CA LEU A 15 3.70 -4.37 19.92
C LEU A 15 5.01 -3.65 19.54
N LYS A 16 5.57 -3.94 18.38
CA LYS A 16 6.73 -3.21 17.86
C LYS A 16 6.43 -1.73 17.60
N ALA A 17 5.22 -1.42 17.16
CA ALA A 17 4.81 -0.06 16.90
C ALA A 17 4.72 0.81 18.17
N LEU A 18 4.56 0.22 19.35
CA LEU A 18 4.65 0.94 20.63
C LEU A 18 6.06 1.49 20.93
N GLU A 19 7.09 0.91 20.29
CA GLU A 19 8.49 1.32 20.46
C GLU A 19 8.92 2.39 19.42
N PHE A 20 8.04 2.78 18.47
CA PHE A 20 8.41 3.70 17.40
C PHE A 20 8.51 5.14 17.90
N ASP A 21 9.56 5.82 17.49
CA ASP A 21 9.61 7.28 17.52
C ASP A 21 8.74 7.83 16.39
N TYR A 22 7.49 8.11 16.70
CA TYR A 22 6.53 8.59 15.72
C TYR A 22 6.85 10.00 15.21
N GLU A 23 7.54 10.83 15.96
CA GLU A 23 7.98 12.14 15.51
C GLU A 23 8.99 11.99 14.38
N GLU A 24 10.02 11.16 14.59
CA GLU A 24 11.01 10.83 13.56
C GLU A 24 10.33 10.19 12.33
N ARG A 25 9.39 9.26 12.54
CA ARG A 25 8.73 8.53 11.44
C ARG A 25 7.81 9.42 10.60
N TYR A 26 7.05 10.31 11.24
CA TYR A 26 6.21 11.27 10.53
C TYR A 26 7.05 12.22 9.69
N ALA A 27 8.15 12.74 10.24
CA ALA A 27 9.09 13.57 9.51
C ALA A 27 9.71 12.82 8.32
N ALA A 28 10.14 11.58 8.53
CA ALA A 28 10.73 10.74 7.47
C ALA A 28 9.75 10.43 6.34
N LEU A 29 8.47 10.22 6.65
CA LEU A 29 7.44 9.95 5.65
C LEU A 29 6.85 11.21 5.01
N GLY A 30 7.20 12.41 5.51
CA GLY A 30 6.61 13.67 5.05
C GLY A 30 5.12 13.77 5.37
N LEU A 31 4.66 13.10 6.43
CA LEU A 31 3.26 13.10 6.82
C LEU A 31 2.89 14.42 7.52
N PRO A 32 1.62 14.87 7.39
CA PRO A 32 1.15 16.04 8.12
C PRO A 32 1.19 15.79 9.63
N GLY A 33 1.22 16.86 10.40
CA GLY A 33 1.33 16.79 11.85
C GLY A 33 0.30 15.89 12.51
N TYR A 34 0.68 15.33 13.63
CA TYR A 34 -0.14 14.45 14.47
C TYR A 34 -0.50 15.14 15.79
N ASN A 35 -1.47 14.61 16.50
CA ASN A 35 -1.77 15.02 17.88
C ASN A 35 -1.24 13.99 18.90
N GLU A 36 -1.28 14.36 20.19
CA GLU A 36 -0.70 13.54 21.26
C GLU A 36 -1.31 12.13 21.37
N ASN A 37 -2.57 11.95 20.97
CA ASN A 37 -3.29 10.71 21.18
C ASN A 37 -3.40 9.87 19.90
N ASN A 38 -3.44 10.52 18.75
CA ASN A 38 -3.81 9.88 17.49
C ASN A 38 -2.86 10.29 16.36
N LEU A 39 -2.50 9.31 15.57
CA LEU A 39 -1.57 9.43 14.46
C LEU A 39 -2.33 9.20 13.14
N PRO A 40 -2.78 10.29 12.47
CA PRO A 40 -3.52 10.15 11.22
C PRO A 40 -2.60 9.70 10.08
N ILE A 41 -3.09 8.80 9.24
CA ILE A 41 -2.43 8.37 8.01
C ILE A 41 -3.47 8.13 6.92
N THR A 42 -3.22 8.63 5.72
CA THR A 42 -3.99 8.27 4.53
C THR A 42 -3.24 7.20 3.76
N TYR A 43 -3.82 6.01 3.64
CA TYR A 43 -3.24 4.88 2.93
C TYR A 43 -4.17 4.46 1.79
N PHE A 44 -3.70 4.52 0.55
CA PHE A 44 -4.49 4.33 -0.67
C PHE A 44 -5.81 5.11 -0.71
N GLY A 45 -5.78 6.39 -0.29
CA GLY A 45 -6.94 7.27 -0.30
C GLY A 45 -7.93 7.05 0.84
N VAL A 46 -7.70 6.07 1.72
CA VAL A 46 -8.50 5.79 2.91
C VAL A 46 -7.81 6.35 4.15
N ASN A 47 -8.57 7.02 5.00
CA ASN A 47 -8.04 7.61 6.23
C ASN A 47 -8.07 6.60 7.38
N TYR A 48 -6.92 6.41 7.99
CA TYR A 48 -6.71 5.59 9.17
C TYR A 48 -6.17 6.42 10.32
N GLN A 49 -6.25 5.88 11.49
CA GLN A 49 -5.74 6.48 12.71
C GLN A 49 -5.06 5.41 13.55
N ILE A 50 -3.84 5.68 13.99
CA ILE A 50 -3.10 4.83 14.91
C ILE A 50 -3.23 5.44 16.30
N ASN A 51 -3.71 4.67 17.26
CA ASN A 51 -3.75 5.08 18.65
C ASN A 51 -2.37 4.93 19.28
N ARG A 52 -1.82 6.00 19.86
CA ARG A 52 -0.48 5.98 20.46
C ARG A 52 -0.36 5.12 21.71
N SER A 53 -1.46 4.92 22.45
CA SER A 53 -1.42 4.19 23.72
C SER A 53 -1.28 2.69 23.55
N ASP A 54 -1.85 2.13 22.49
CA ASP A 54 -1.88 0.68 22.25
C ASP A 54 -1.45 0.28 20.83
N ALA A 55 -1.11 1.27 20.00
CA ALA A 55 -0.76 1.13 18.59
C ALA A 55 -1.84 0.45 17.73
N SER A 56 -3.09 0.40 18.17
CA SER A 56 -4.19 -0.10 17.34
C SER A 56 -4.44 0.83 16.15
N ILE A 57 -4.84 0.25 15.01
CA ILE A 57 -5.18 0.99 13.80
C ILE A 57 -6.68 0.87 13.59
N ILE A 58 -7.33 1.99 13.36
CA ILE A 58 -8.74 2.05 12.98
C ILE A 58 -8.93 2.78 11.66
N ARG A 59 -9.93 2.40 10.92
CA ARG A 59 -10.39 3.13 9.75
C ARG A 59 -11.36 4.23 10.20
N VAL A 60 -11.09 5.47 9.80
CA VAL A 60 -11.80 6.63 10.37
C VAL A 60 -13.28 6.67 10.01
N ASP A 61 -13.63 6.30 8.78
CA ASP A 61 -15.03 6.27 8.30
C ASP A 61 -15.80 5.01 8.74
N GLN A 62 -15.11 3.96 9.19
CA GLN A 62 -15.69 2.70 9.63
C GLN A 62 -14.95 2.14 10.87
N PRO A 63 -14.99 2.85 12.01
CA PRO A 63 -14.14 2.51 13.17
C PRO A 63 -14.48 1.19 13.86
N ALA A 64 -15.65 0.62 13.60
CA ALA A 64 -16.07 -0.68 14.14
C ALA A 64 -15.68 -1.86 13.24
N GLU A 65 -15.15 -1.60 12.03
CA GLU A 65 -14.71 -2.65 11.12
C GLU A 65 -13.32 -3.16 11.51
N GLU A 66 -13.19 -4.48 11.64
CA GLU A 66 -11.88 -5.10 11.85
C GLU A 66 -11.06 -4.99 10.55
N LEU A 67 -9.89 -4.37 10.65
CA LEU A 67 -9.00 -4.22 9.51
C LEU A 67 -8.39 -5.55 9.09
N ASP A 68 -8.28 -5.75 7.78
CA ASP A 68 -7.60 -6.91 7.24
C ASP A 68 -6.10 -6.91 7.56
N PHE A 69 -5.53 -8.11 7.55
CA PHE A 69 -4.12 -8.36 7.85
C PHE A 69 -3.17 -7.53 6.96
N TYR A 70 -3.48 -7.42 5.68
CA TYR A 70 -2.57 -6.79 4.71
C TYR A 70 -2.48 -5.29 4.94
N THR A 71 -3.61 -4.64 5.20
CA THR A 71 -3.68 -3.22 5.52
C THR A 71 -2.94 -2.92 6.82
N GLN A 72 -3.21 -3.66 7.90
CA GLN A 72 -2.52 -3.47 9.17
C GLN A 72 -1.00 -3.65 9.04
N SER A 73 -0.58 -4.77 8.44
CA SER A 73 0.85 -5.07 8.24
C SER A 73 1.55 -4.02 7.39
N ALA A 74 0.91 -3.57 6.30
CA ALA A 74 1.50 -2.56 5.42
C ALA A 74 1.73 -1.25 6.16
N ILE A 75 0.75 -0.78 6.95
CA ILE A 75 0.88 0.46 7.72
C ILE A 75 2.00 0.35 8.76
N TYR A 76 2.06 -0.73 9.56
CA TYR A 76 3.15 -0.92 10.52
C TYR A 76 4.52 -1.01 9.84
N HIS A 77 4.62 -1.72 8.71
CA HIS A 77 5.87 -1.82 7.96
C HIS A 77 6.33 -0.48 7.40
N LEU A 78 5.41 0.36 6.92
CA LEU A 78 5.74 1.71 6.47
C LEU A 78 6.45 2.48 7.57
N PHE A 79 5.88 2.54 8.76
CA PHE A 79 6.50 3.22 9.90
C PHE A 79 7.81 2.56 10.34
N HIS A 80 7.87 1.23 10.37
CA HIS A 80 9.06 0.52 10.83
C HIS A 80 10.27 0.70 9.91
N PHE A 81 10.06 0.60 8.59
CA PHE A 81 11.15 0.62 7.62
C PHE A 81 11.47 2.01 7.07
N SER A 82 10.64 3.01 7.30
CA SER A 82 10.88 4.38 6.84
C SER A 82 11.85 5.08 7.77
N LYS A 83 13.10 5.12 7.39
CA LYS A 83 14.19 5.77 8.15
C LYS A 83 14.55 7.15 7.63
N GLU A 84 14.26 7.41 6.35
CA GLU A 84 14.55 8.66 5.67
C GLU A 84 13.36 9.04 4.80
N ALA A 85 13.22 10.33 4.55
CA ALA A 85 12.17 10.84 3.66
C ALA A 85 12.23 10.12 2.30
N PRO A 86 11.18 9.43 1.88
CA PRO A 86 11.16 8.72 0.61
C PRO A 86 11.27 9.74 -0.53
N LYS A 87 12.31 9.59 -1.36
CA LYS A 87 12.46 10.38 -2.56
C LYS A 87 11.73 9.68 -3.70
N ASN A 88 10.65 10.27 -4.17
CA ASN A 88 9.99 9.79 -5.37
C ASN A 88 10.89 10.07 -6.58
N SER A 89 11.35 9.03 -7.26
CA SER A 89 12.15 9.16 -8.49
C SER A 89 11.30 9.59 -9.70
N GLY A 90 9.98 9.56 -9.60
CA GLY A 90 9.05 9.74 -10.72
C GLY A 90 9.01 8.56 -11.69
N ASN A 91 9.80 7.52 -11.45
CA ASN A 91 9.86 6.34 -12.31
C ASN A 91 9.09 5.18 -11.70
N PHE A 92 8.21 4.57 -12.49
CA PHE A 92 7.58 3.31 -12.15
C PHE A 92 8.50 2.16 -12.58
N ILE A 93 8.73 1.25 -11.65
CA ILE A 93 9.51 0.03 -11.91
C ILE A 93 8.63 -1.19 -11.69
N PRO A 94 8.71 -2.21 -12.54
CA PRO A 94 7.94 -3.43 -12.36
C PRO A 94 8.43 -4.22 -11.13
N LEU A 95 7.53 -5.04 -10.55
CA LEU A 95 7.83 -5.78 -9.32
C LEU A 95 9.16 -6.58 -9.40
N HIS A 96 9.46 -7.17 -10.55
CA HIS A 96 10.66 -8.01 -10.70
C HIS A 96 11.99 -7.23 -10.68
N GLU A 97 11.93 -5.92 -10.88
CA GLU A 97 13.10 -5.02 -10.78
C GLU A 97 13.32 -4.49 -9.37
N LEU A 98 12.34 -4.66 -8.48
CA LEU A 98 12.52 -4.28 -7.07
C LEU A 98 13.53 -5.22 -6.40
N ARG A 99 14.49 -4.62 -5.69
CA ARG A 99 15.49 -5.36 -4.94
C ARG A 99 14.81 -6.31 -3.94
N GLY A 100 15.12 -7.60 -4.04
CA GLY A 100 14.54 -8.64 -3.17
C GLY A 100 13.17 -9.15 -3.58
N ALA A 101 12.53 -8.62 -4.63
CA ALA A 101 11.22 -9.06 -5.08
C ALA A 101 11.25 -10.26 -6.05
N ALA A 102 12.41 -10.60 -6.59
CA ALA A 102 12.55 -11.71 -7.55
C ALA A 102 11.91 -13.04 -7.10
N PRO A 103 12.04 -13.50 -5.84
CA PRO A 103 11.39 -14.73 -5.36
C PRO A 103 9.85 -14.69 -5.41
N PHE A 104 9.25 -13.49 -5.36
CA PHE A 104 7.79 -13.31 -5.37
C PHE A 104 7.21 -13.22 -6.78
N SER A 105 8.04 -13.02 -7.80
CA SER A 105 7.60 -12.85 -9.19
C SER A 105 6.76 -14.00 -9.73
N PRO A 106 7.07 -15.29 -9.48
CA PRO A 106 6.22 -16.40 -9.94
C PRO A 106 4.83 -16.39 -9.29
N ALA A 107 4.76 -16.13 -7.98
CA ALA A 107 3.49 -16.03 -7.27
C ALA A 107 2.65 -14.85 -7.79
N PHE A 108 3.26 -13.68 -7.97
CA PHE A 108 2.61 -12.49 -8.52
C PHE A 108 2.08 -12.74 -9.95
N LYS A 109 2.87 -13.37 -10.81
CA LYS A 109 2.43 -13.74 -12.16
C LYS A 109 1.20 -14.65 -12.12
N LYS A 110 1.21 -15.67 -11.26
CA LYS A 110 0.12 -16.64 -11.15
C LYS A 110 -1.14 -16.05 -10.51
N SER A 111 -1.00 -15.32 -9.40
CA SER A 111 -2.14 -14.86 -8.60
C SER A 111 -2.72 -13.51 -9.05
N THR A 112 -1.94 -12.70 -9.76
CA THR A 112 -2.34 -11.33 -10.14
C THR A 112 -2.34 -11.14 -11.65
N LEU A 113 -1.19 -11.31 -12.31
CA LEU A 113 -1.09 -10.97 -13.74
C LEU A 113 -1.90 -11.90 -14.63
N ALA A 114 -1.87 -13.23 -14.40
CA ALA A 114 -2.57 -14.18 -15.23
C ALA A 114 -4.11 -14.05 -15.12
N PRO A 115 -4.72 -13.96 -13.93
CA PRO A 115 -6.16 -13.68 -13.80
C PRO A 115 -6.56 -12.34 -14.42
N PHE A 116 -5.75 -11.30 -14.22
CA PHE A 116 -5.98 -9.99 -14.80
C PHE A 116 -5.98 -10.03 -16.33
N ALA A 117 -4.93 -10.60 -16.92
CA ALA A 117 -4.84 -10.76 -18.37
C ALA A 117 -6.02 -11.55 -18.94
N LYS A 118 -6.41 -12.65 -18.30
CA LYS A 118 -7.56 -13.47 -18.71
C LYS A 118 -8.89 -12.69 -18.64
N THR A 119 -9.07 -11.85 -17.63
CA THR A 119 -10.29 -11.05 -17.44
C THR A 119 -10.48 -10.06 -18.58
N PHE A 120 -9.38 -9.46 -19.05
CA PHE A 120 -9.41 -8.41 -20.07
C PHE A 120 -8.93 -8.87 -21.46
N GLU A 121 -8.73 -10.17 -21.66
CA GLU A 121 -8.37 -10.72 -22.96
C GLU A 121 -9.41 -10.33 -24.04
N GLY A 122 -8.96 -9.65 -25.11
CA GLY A 122 -9.84 -9.11 -26.15
C GLY A 122 -10.75 -7.96 -25.74
N LYS A 123 -10.62 -7.43 -24.50
CA LYS A 123 -11.47 -6.39 -23.93
C LYS A 123 -10.69 -5.12 -23.58
N THR A 124 -9.78 -4.71 -24.45
CA THR A 124 -8.88 -3.58 -24.21
C THR A 124 -9.63 -2.28 -23.83
N GLN A 125 -10.74 -1.97 -24.51
CA GLN A 125 -11.51 -0.77 -24.19
C GLN A 125 -12.14 -0.84 -22.81
N GLN A 126 -12.66 -2.00 -22.40
CA GLN A 126 -13.23 -2.18 -21.05
C GLN A 126 -12.16 -2.02 -19.95
N LEU A 127 -10.92 -2.48 -20.22
CA LEU A 127 -9.80 -2.25 -19.31
C LEU A 127 -9.49 -0.75 -19.17
N ILE A 128 -9.44 -0.04 -20.30
CA ILE A 128 -9.19 1.41 -20.32
C ILE A 128 -10.27 2.14 -19.52
N ASP A 129 -11.54 1.87 -19.82
CA ASP A 129 -12.68 2.51 -19.15
C ASP A 129 -12.69 2.22 -17.62
N ALA A 130 -12.36 0.99 -17.23
CA ALA A 130 -12.27 0.63 -15.82
C ALA A 130 -11.13 1.36 -15.10
N ALA A 131 -10.00 1.47 -15.76
CA ALA A 131 -8.84 2.13 -15.23
C ALA A 131 -9.05 3.64 -15.10
N GLU A 132 -9.61 4.29 -16.12
CA GLU A 132 -9.94 5.73 -16.06
C GLU A 132 -10.94 6.04 -14.93
N LYS A 133 -11.93 5.16 -14.70
CA LYS A 133 -12.84 5.29 -13.55
C LYS A 133 -12.13 5.22 -12.19
N LEU A 134 -11.02 4.50 -12.12
CA LEU A 134 -10.17 4.40 -10.93
C LEU A 134 -9.13 5.52 -10.82
N GLY A 135 -9.14 6.49 -11.74
CA GLY A 135 -8.21 7.62 -11.74
C GLY A 135 -6.83 7.28 -12.29
N PHE A 136 -6.72 6.24 -13.12
CA PHE A 136 -5.47 5.96 -13.83
C PHE A 136 -5.27 6.94 -14.98
N GLU A 137 -4.04 7.36 -15.18
CA GLU A 137 -3.65 8.18 -16.31
C GLU A 137 -2.99 7.33 -17.40
N ARG A 138 -3.29 7.64 -18.66
CA ARG A 138 -2.61 7.00 -19.79
C ARG A 138 -1.20 7.52 -19.91
N LEU A 139 -0.22 6.63 -20.00
CA LEU A 139 1.15 7.01 -20.32
C LEU A 139 1.25 7.32 -21.83
N PRO A 140 1.85 8.45 -22.20
CA PRO A 140 2.20 8.70 -23.59
C PRO A 140 3.30 7.72 -24.01
N ASN A 141 3.09 7.01 -25.13
CA ASN A 141 4.01 6.08 -25.79
C ASN A 141 4.15 4.69 -25.16
N SER A 142 3.38 3.74 -25.64
CA SER A 142 3.79 2.34 -25.64
C SER A 142 4.06 1.89 -27.08
N ASP A 143 5.28 1.48 -27.36
CA ASP A 143 5.70 0.97 -28.67
C ASP A 143 5.01 -0.35 -29.10
N ALA A 144 4.13 -0.89 -28.26
CA ALA A 144 3.51 -2.19 -28.48
C ALA A 144 1.99 -2.13 -28.78
N GLY A 145 1.41 -0.97 -29.06
CA GLY A 145 -0.05 -0.83 -29.17
C GLY A 145 -0.78 -1.02 -27.84
N PHE A 146 -0.06 -1.30 -26.77
CA PHE A 146 -0.53 -1.39 -25.40
C PHE A 146 -0.29 -0.06 -24.72
N GLN A 147 -1.36 0.67 -24.42
CA GLN A 147 -1.23 1.86 -23.59
C GLN A 147 -1.01 1.38 -22.16
N ALA A 148 0.23 1.47 -21.68
CA ALA A 148 0.53 1.25 -20.28
C ALA A 148 -0.21 2.31 -19.48
N MET A 149 -0.98 1.88 -18.49
CA MET A 149 -1.64 2.77 -17.55
C MET A 149 -0.83 2.76 -16.27
N ALA A 150 -0.39 3.94 -15.86
CA ALA A 150 0.27 4.10 -14.58
C ALA A 150 -0.75 4.41 -13.51
N PHE A 151 -0.70 3.65 -12.44
CA PHE A 151 -1.45 3.95 -11.23
C PHE A 151 -0.66 4.99 -10.44
N VAL A 152 -1.13 6.23 -10.46
CA VAL A 152 -0.57 7.28 -9.60
C VAL A 152 -1.39 7.32 -8.32
N CYS A 153 -1.28 6.28 -7.51
CA CYS A 153 -1.72 6.35 -6.14
C CYS A 153 -0.47 6.49 -5.27
N MET A 154 -0.27 7.67 -4.74
CA MET A 154 0.68 7.82 -3.63
C MET A 154 0.09 7.02 -2.47
N PRO A 155 0.73 5.94 -2.02
CA PRO A 155 0.15 5.08 -0.99
C PRO A 155 -0.02 5.80 0.35
N ILE A 156 0.66 6.94 0.51
CA ILE A 156 0.66 7.72 1.75
C ILE A 156 0.51 9.20 1.43
N ARG A 157 -0.36 9.86 2.16
CA ARG A 157 -0.47 11.32 2.28
C ARG A 157 -0.64 11.70 3.73
#